data_9a395a3f81e73e41779be874d6a7ff2c
#
_entry.id   9a395a3f81e73e41779be874d6a7ff2c
#
_cell.length_a   1.000
_cell.length_b   1.000
_cell.length_c   1.000
_cell.angle_alpha   90.00
_cell.angle_beta   90.00
_cell.angle_gamma   90.00
#
_symmetry.space_group_name_H-M   'P 1'
#
loop_
_entity.id
_entity.type
_entity.pdbx_description
1 polymer ?
#
loop_
_entity_poly.entity_id
_entity_poly.type
_entity_poly.pdbx_seq_one_letter_code
_entity_poly.pdbx_strand_id
1 'polypeptide(L)'
;MQAGALVIAMGRQTMSEFADRFWSSRDGLKLHYRDYPGREDRVPVICLPGLTRNARDFEGVAAQLAGEWRVLCPDMRGRGDSAYAKDSATYNPMQYVDDIALLLEDQGIARFAVIGTSLGGLMTMVMGMIMPQRMAGAVLNDIGPQIEPAGLARIKDYVGQGRSFATWMHAARALEETQGLAFPDFQIGDWLRIAKRLMTLGSNTRIVFDYDMKIAEPLAAMDPDSQADLWPGINGLADKPLLIVRGALSDILSQATLDEMVRRLPNAETVTIARVGHAPTLDEPEAAAAIERLLARVA
;
A
#
# COMPACT_ATOMS: atom_id res chain seq x y z
N MET A 1 -27.03 20.26 -43.94
CA MET A 1 -26.92 19.10 -43.08
C MET A 1 -25.45 18.82 -42.86
N GLN A 2 -24.88 19.31 -41.76
CA GLN A 2 -23.50 19.05 -41.35
C GLN A 2 -23.55 18.08 -40.18
N ALA A 3 -23.03 16.89 -40.41
CA ALA A 3 -22.83 15.88 -39.36
C ALA A 3 -21.53 16.21 -38.62
N GLY A 4 -21.66 16.68 -37.38
CA GLY A 4 -20.52 16.86 -36.47
C GLY A 4 -20.08 15.52 -35.93
N ALA A 5 -18.88 15.10 -36.29
CA ALA A 5 -18.23 13.94 -35.69
C ALA A 5 -17.72 14.32 -34.30
N LEU A 6 -18.28 13.70 -33.26
CA LEU A 6 -17.80 13.77 -31.89
C LEU A 6 -16.55 12.88 -31.79
N VAL A 7 -15.38 13.50 -31.85
CA VAL A 7 -14.10 12.81 -31.57
C VAL A 7 -13.97 12.64 -30.05
N ILE A 8 -14.23 11.44 -29.57
CA ILE A 8 -13.91 11.06 -28.20
C ILE A 8 -12.40 10.92 -28.14
N ALA A 9 -11.73 11.90 -27.54
CA ALA A 9 -10.31 11.82 -27.18
C ALA A 9 -10.16 10.78 -26.07
N MET A 10 -9.88 9.53 -26.42
CA MET A 10 -9.31 8.56 -25.51
C MET A 10 -7.88 9.05 -25.19
N GLY A 11 -7.73 9.73 -24.06
CA GLY A 11 -6.42 10.10 -23.53
C GLY A 11 -5.59 8.82 -23.36
N ARG A 12 -4.50 8.71 -24.11
CA ARG A 12 -3.43 7.76 -23.79
C ARG A 12 -2.93 8.15 -22.41
N GLN A 13 -3.22 7.34 -21.40
CA GLN A 13 -2.49 7.36 -20.14
C GLN A 13 -1.03 7.01 -20.48
N THR A 14 -0.21 8.02 -20.70
CA THR A 14 1.25 7.82 -20.71
C THR A 14 1.59 7.38 -19.31
N MET A 15 2.12 6.14 -19.17
CA MET A 15 2.71 5.69 -17.91
C MET A 15 3.74 6.76 -17.50
N SER A 16 3.57 7.35 -16.32
CA SER A 16 4.55 8.31 -15.84
C SER A 16 5.89 7.60 -15.68
N GLU A 17 6.94 8.17 -16.28
CA GLU A 17 8.29 7.62 -16.19
C GLU A 17 8.73 7.67 -14.72
N PHE A 18 9.27 6.58 -14.22
CA PHE A 18 9.94 6.49 -12.93
C PHE A 18 11.38 6.00 -13.11
N ALA A 19 12.20 6.26 -12.12
CA ALA A 19 13.52 5.69 -12.03
C ALA A 19 13.55 4.58 -10.99
N ASP A 20 14.08 3.40 -11.33
CA ASP A 20 14.43 2.38 -10.35
C ASP A 20 15.65 2.85 -9.57
N ARG A 21 15.51 2.94 -8.25
CA ARG A 21 16.56 3.38 -7.35
C ARG A 21 16.70 2.44 -6.17
N PHE A 22 17.84 2.55 -5.48
CA PHE A 22 18.19 1.66 -4.38
C PHE A 22 18.76 2.44 -3.22
N TRP A 23 18.51 1.94 -2.01
CA TRP A 23 19.18 2.37 -0.78
C TRP A 23 19.65 1.15 0.02
N SER A 24 20.35 1.37 1.10
CA SER A 24 20.84 0.30 1.98
C SER A 24 20.16 0.36 3.33
N SER A 25 19.69 -0.79 3.81
CA SER A 25 19.25 -0.94 5.20
C SER A 25 20.44 -0.93 6.17
N ARG A 26 20.18 -0.80 7.47
CA ARG A 26 21.20 -0.82 8.52
C ARG A 26 21.98 -2.13 8.57
N ASP A 27 21.33 -3.24 8.27
CA ASP A 27 21.93 -4.59 8.19
C ASP A 27 22.51 -4.91 6.80
N GLY A 28 22.60 -3.91 5.90
CA GLY A 28 23.30 -4.00 4.63
C GLY A 28 22.49 -4.63 3.49
N LEU A 29 21.18 -4.78 3.61
CA LEU A 29 20.35 -5.20 2.49
C LEU A 29 20.24 -4.08 1.46
N LYS A 30 20.35 -4.42 0.18
CA LYS A 30 20.03 -3.53 -0.93
C LYS A 30 18.52 -3.52 -1.13
N LEU A 31 17.89 -2.39 -0.87
CA LEU A 31 16.44 -2.19 -0.98
C LEU A 31 16.14 -1.31 -2.20
N HIS A 32 15.00 -1.55 -2.85
CA HIS A 32 14.56 -0.91 -4.08
C HIS A 32 13.38 0.02 -3.85
N TYR A 33 13.30 1.11 -4.63
CA TYR A 33 12.09 1.92 -4.76
C TYR A 33 11.94 2.49 -6.17
N ARG A 34 10.71 2.73 -6.59
CA ARG A 34 10.38 3.52 -7.77
C ARG A 34 10.28 4.98 -7.38
N ASP A 35 11.03 5.84 -8.06
CA ASP A 35 11.08 7.29 -7.85
C ASP A 35 10.40 7.98 -9.03
N TYR A 36 9.18 8.47 -8.82
CA TYR A 36 8.42 9.24 -9.80
C TYR A 36 8.69 10.72 -9.58
N PRO A 37 9.11 11.47 -10.62
CA PRO A 37 9.47 12.88 -10.47
C PRO A 37 8.26 13.76 -10.15
N GLY A 38 8.51 14.85 -9.43
CA GLY A 38 7.52 15.87 -9.10
C GLY A 38 8.20 17.20 -8.77
N ARG A 39 7.40 18.16 -8.31
CA ARG A 39 7.88 19.49 -7.95
C ARG A 39 8.73 19.45 -6.69
N GLU A 40 9.81 20.23 -6.67
CA GLU A 40 10.73 20.32 -5.52
C GLU A 40 10.18 21.17 -4.36
N ASP A 41 9.21 22.05 -4.64
CA ASP A 41 8.58 22.95 -3.66
C ASP A 41 7.44 22.26 -2.88
N ARG A 42 7.18 20.99 -3.12
CA ARG A 42 6.17 20.17 -2.43
C ARG A 42 6.81 19.05 -1.62
N VAL A 43 6.17 18.69 -0.52
CA VAL A 43 6.60 17.50 0.24
C VAL A 43 6.41 16.24 -0.60
N PRO A 44 7.39 15.30 -0.64
CA PRO A 44 7.23 14.06 -1.36
C PRO A 44 6.18 13.16 -0.70
N VAL A 45 5.61 12.27 -1.50
CA VAL A 45 4.64 11.25 -1.08
C VAL A 45 5.33 9.89 -1.03
N ILE A 46 5.26 9.20 0.10
CA ILE A 46 5.77 7.83 0.28
C ILE A 46 4.60 6.87 0.24
N CYS A 47 4.60 5.92 -0.69
CA CYS A 47 3.55 4.92 -0.85
C CYS A 47 3.99 3.57 -0.28
N LEU A 48 3.41 3.16 0.83
CA LEU A 48 3.79 1.95 1.58
C LEU A 48 2.83 0.79 1.29
N PRO A 49 3.31 -0.31 0.69
CA PRO A 49 2.47 -1.42 0.28
C PRO A 49 2.02 -2.33 1.42
N GLY A 50 1.05 -3.20 1.12
CA GLY A 50 0.60 -4.28 2.00
C GLY A 50 1.64 -5.40 2.17
N LEU A 51 1.32 -6.38 3.03
CA LEU A 51 2.25 -7.39 3.54
C LEU A 51 3.01 -8.17 2.44
N THR A 52 2.31 -8.63 1.41
CA THR A 52 2.88 -9.42 0.29
C THR A 52 2.96 -8.62 -1.00
N ARG A 53 2.85 -7.31 -0.90
CA ARG A 53 2.75 -6.37 -2.02
C ARG A 53 4.09 -5.65 -2.23
N ASN A 54 4.19 -4.91 -3.31
CA ASN A 54 5.41 -4.22 -3.73
C ASN A 54 5.08 -2.87 -4.40
N ALA A 55 6.08 -2.15 -4.89
CA ALA A 55 5.96 -0.82 -5.50
C ALA A 55 4.93 -0.75 -6.64
N ARG A 56 4.69 -1.86 -7.37
CA ARG A 56 3.74 -1.91 -8.48
C ARG A 56 2.29 -1.69 -8.06
N ASP A 57 1.96 -1.88 -6.79
CA ASP A 57 0.61 -1.64 -6.29
C ASP A 57 0.16 -0.18 -6.43
N PHE A 58 1.12 0.73 -6.41
CA PHE A 58 0.87 2.17 -6.46
C PHE A 58 1.05 2.77 -7.87
N GLU A 59 1.13 1.97 -8.93
CA GLU A 59 1.28 2.48 -10.30
C GLU A 59 0.18 3.47 -10.68
N GLY A 60 -1.09 3.19 -10.30
CA GLY A 60 -2.22 4.07 -10.57
C GLY A 60 -2.11 5.39 -9.80
N VAL A 61 -1.91 5.31 -8.49
CA VAL A 61 -1.72 6.48 -7.60
C VAL A 61 -0.53 7.32 -8.06
N ALA A 62 0.61 6.69 -8.33
CA ALA A 62 1.82 7.39 -8.77
C ALA A 62 1.62 8.07 -10.13
N ALA A 63 0.91 7.44 -11.06
CA ALA A 63 0.59 8.04 -12.36
C ALA A 63 -0.30 9.28 -12.26
N GLN A 64 -1.19 9.34 -11.27
CA GLN A 64 -2.04 10.51 -11.01
C GLN A 64 -1.28 11.65 -10.35
N LEU A 65 -0.35 11.35 -9.45
CA LEU A 65 0.34 12.35 -8.63
C LEU A 65 1.65 12.87 -9.25
N ALA A 66 2.34 12.05 -10.06
CA ALA A 66 3.62 12.39 -10.66
C ALA A 66 3.56 13.67 -11.50
N GLY A 67 4.66 14.43 -11.48
CA GLY A 67 4.74 15.76 -12.08
C GLY A 67 4.36 16.87 -11.10
N GLU A 68 3.26 16.72 -10.34
CA GLU A 68 2.91 17.64 -9.26
C GLU A 68 3.55 17.23 -7.92
N TRP A 69 3.68 15.94 -7.66
CA TRP A 69 4.26 15.39 -6.44
C TRP A 69 5.38 14.40 -6.79
N ARG A 70 6.52 14.51 -6.11
CA ARG A 70 7.49 13.41 -6.13
C ARG A 70 6.91 12.24 -5.35
N VAL A 71 6.81 11.07 -5.98
CA VAL A 71 6.23 9.87 -5.35
C VAL A 71 7.30 8.78 -5.25
N LEU A 72 7.53 8.28 -4.05
CA LEU A 72 8.44 7.17 -3.79
C LEU A 72 7.61 5.94 -3.42
N CYS A 73 7.76 4.87 -4.17
CA CYS A 73 7.09 3.59 -3.93
C CYS A 73 8.15 2.54 -3.59
N PRO A 74 8.48 2.31 -2.30
CA PRO A 74 9.47 1.33 -1.91
C PRO A 74 8.94 -0.11 -2.00
N ASP A 75 9.85 -1.00 -2.39
CA ASP A 75 9.73 -2.42 -2.11
C ASP A 75 10.32 -2.69 -0.73
N MET A 76 9.50 -3.17 0.19
CA MET A 76 10.02 -3.55 1.50
C MET A 76 10.93 -4.78 1.37
N ARG A 77 11.87 -4.98 2.33
CA ARG A 77 12.74 -6.15 2.33
C ARG A 77 11.97 -7.45 2.04
N GLY A 78 12.49 -8.29 1.17
CA GLY A 78 11.86 -9.55 0.76
C GLY A 78 10.68 -9.41 -0.19
N ARG A 79 10.47 -8.27 -0.87
CA ARG A 79 9.42 -8.06 -1.89
C ARG A 79 10.01 -7.36 -3.11
N GLY A 80 9.42 -7.62 -4.27
CA GLY A 80 9.80 -6.97 -5.52
C GLY A 80 11.30 -7.07 -5.80
N ASP A 81 11.93 -5.96 -6.13
CA ASP A 81 13.35 -5.87 -6.45
C ASP A 81 14.26 -5.65 -5.23
N SER A 82 13.70 -5.63 -4.01
CA SER A 82 14.46 -5.58 -2.76
C SER A 82 15.04 -6.92 -2.37
N ALA A 83 16.24 -6.90 -1.78
CA ALA A 83 16.90 -8.11 -1.28
C ALA A 83 16.08 -8.83 -0.20
N TYR A 84 16.19 -10.15 -0.18
CA TYR A 84 15.60 -11.02 0.85
C TYR A 84 16.46 -11.02 2.11
N ALA A 85 15.81 -10.95 3.26
CA ALA A 85 16.51 -11.02 4.55
C ALA A 85 16.99 -12.45 4.84
N LYS A 86 18.16 -12.56 5.44
CA LYS A 86 18.69 -13.85 5.92
C LYS A 86 17.90 -14.33 7.14
N ASP A 87 17.58 -13.40 8.03
CA ASP A 87 16.81 -13.63 9.25
C ASP A 87 15.36 -13.18 9.05
N SER A 88 14.43 -14.13 9.05
CA SER A 88 13.00 -13.88 8.89
C SER A 88 12.38 -13.05 10.03
N ALA A 89 13.00 -13.04 11.22
CA ALA A 89 12.55 -12.20 12.33
C ALA A 89 12.60 -10.70 12.00
N THR A 90 13.39 -10.29 11.00
CA THR A 90 13.44 -8.91 10.52
C THR A 90 12.26 -8.51 9.64
N TYR A 91 11.39 -9.45 9.26
CA TYR A 91 10.13 -9.16 8.57
C TYR A 91 9.05 -8.69 9.56
N ASN A 92 9.25 -7.51 10.14
CA ASN A 92 8.34 -6.91 11.11
C ASN A 92 8.20 -5.39 10.89
N PRO A 93 7.07 -4.77 11.32
CA PRO A 93 6.79 -3.36 11.07
C PRO A 93 7.84 -2.38 11.60
N MET A 94 8.47 -2.66 12.75
CA MET A 94 9.50 -1.79 13.33
C MET A 94 10.74 -1.73 12.44
N GLN A 95 11.18 -2.90 11.93
CA GLN A 95 12.32 -2.97 11.01
C GLN A 95 11.99 -2.27 9.67
N TYR A 96 10.77 -2.45 9.16
CA TYR A 96 10.36 -1.76 7.93
C TYR A 96 10.36 -0.24 8.09
N VAL A 97 9.94 0.27 9.25
CA VAL A 97 9.99 1.71 9.54
C VAL A 97 11.43 2.22 9.67
N ASP A 98 12.36 1.43 10.26
CA ASP A 98 13.79 1.77 10.28
C ASP A 98 14.37 1.82 8.85
N ASP A 99 14.01 0.86 7.99
CA ASP A 99 14.42 0.87 6.57
C ASP A 99 13.92 2.13 5.83
N ILE A 100 12.68 2.54 6.07
CA ILE A 100 12.12 3.78 5.48
C ILE A 100 12.77 5.03 6.07
N ALA A 101 13.10 5.05 7.36
CA ALA A 101 13.82 6.18 7.97
C ALA A 101 15.18 6.40 7.28
N LEU A 102 15.90 5.33 6.97
CA LEU A 102 17.16 5.39 6.21
C LEU A 102 16.95 5.86 4.76
N LEU A 103 15.87 5.43 4.08
CA LEU A 103 15.52 5.97 2.76
C LEU A 103 15.29 7.49 2.82
N LEU A 104 14.53 7.96 3.81
CA LEU A 104 14.25 9.37 4.00
C LEU A 104 15.53 10.18 4.30
N GLU A 105 16.48 9.61 5.04
CA GLU A 105 17.79 10.22 5.33
C GLU A 105 18.66 10.28 4.06
N ASP A 106 18.77 9.16 3.34
CA ASP A 106 19.53 9.05 2.08
C ASP A 106 19.06 10.06 1.03
N GLN A 107 17.75 10.29 0.97
CA GLN A 107 17.12 11.22 0.02
C GLN A 107 17.01 12.67 0.54
N GLY A 108 17.49 12.97 1.75
CA GLY A 108 17.39 14.30 2.35
C GLY A 108 15.95 14.77 2.60
N ILE A 109 15.00 13.83 2.74
CA ILE A 109 13.58 14.14 2.92
C ILE A 109 13.32 14.43 4.40
N ALA A 110 13.16 15.71 4.76
CA ALA A 110 12.87 16.13 6.13
C ALA A 110 11.39 15.95 6.50
N ARG A 111 10.47 16.22 5.56
CA ARG A 111 9.01 16.08 5.72
C ARG A 111 8.41 15.36 4.52
N PHE A 112 7.36 14.59 4.75
CA PHE A 112 6.69 13.80 3.72
C PHE A 112 5.21 13.59 4.04
N ALA A 113 4.40 13.33 3.01
CA ALA A 113 3.09 12.70 3.15
C ALA A 113 3.23 11.19 2.93
N VAL A 114 2.35 10.40 3.53
CA VAL A 114 2.39 8.94 3.39
C VAL A 114 1.04 8.38 2.97
N ILE A 115 1.06 7.40 2.07
CA ILE A 115 -0.11 6.60 1.69
C ILE A 115 0.21 5.15 2.05
N GLY A 116 -0.42 4.63 3.11
CA GLY A 116 -0.13 3.28 3.61
C GLY A 116 -1.32 2.35 3.46
N THR A 117 -1.12 1.24 2.74
CA THR A 117 -2.13 0.18 2.58
C THR A 117 -1.85 -0.97 3.54
N SER A 118 -2.85 -1.37 4.36
CA SER A 118 -2.73 -2.55 5.23
C SER A 118 -1.45 -2.48 6.11
N LEU A 119 -0.45 -3.36 5.89
CA LEU A 119 0.86 -3.26 6.55
C LEU A 119 1.48 -1.87 6.44
N GLY A 120 1.39 -1.24 5.26
CA GLY A 120 1.89 0.13 5.08
C GLY A 120 1.19 1.14 5.98
N GLY A 121 -0.09 0.93 6.30
CA GLY A 121 -0.82 1.73 7.27
C GLY A 121 -0.41 1.43 8.72
N LEU A 122 -0.07 0.17 9.07
CA LEU A 122 0.54 -0.16 10.36
C LEU A 122 1.87 0.57 10.53
N MET A 123 2.72 0.54 9.49
CA MET A 123 3.97 1.31 9.48
C MET A 123 3.72 2.81 9.65
N THR A 124 2.68 3.35 8.99
CA THR A 124 2.27 4.75 9.12
C THR A 124 1.89 5.10 10.57
N MET A 125 1.15 4.24 11.27
CA MET A 125 0.82 4.42 12.68
C MET A 125 2.07 4.34 13.57
N VAL A 126 3.01 3.43 13.30
CA VAL A 126 4.30 3.38 14.00
C VAL A 126 5.10 4.67 13.76
N MET A 127 5.16 5.20 12.53
CA MET A 127 5.78 6.50 12.25
C MET A 127 5.08 7.65 12.99
N GLY A 128 3.75 7.60 13.13
CA GLY A 128 2.98 8.54 13.95
C GLY A 128 3.36 8.54 15.43
N MET A 129 3.91 7.42 15.94
CA MET A 129 4.45 7.36 17.32
C MET A 129 5.87 7.93 17.42
N ILE A 130 6.74 7.62 16.46
CA ILE A 130 8.19 7.88 16.60
C ILE A 130 8.68 9.12 15.87
N MET A 131 8.00 9.56 14.81
CA MET A 131 8.42 10.73 14.00
C MET A 131 7.24 11.59 13.51
N PRO A 132 6.20 11.90 14.33
CA PRO A 132 5.00 12.60 13.86
C PRO A 132 5.32 13.99 13.28
N GLN A 133 6.38 14.65 13.75
CA GLN A 133 6.80 15.96 13.26
C GLN A 133 7.31 15.97 11.82
N ARG A 134 7.75 14.81 11.29
CA ARG A 134 8.17 14.65 9.89
C ARG A 134 6.98 14.40 8.95
N MET A 135 5.83 13.97 9.47
CA MET A 135 4.65 13.64 8.69
C MET A 135 3.83 14.90 8.39
N ALA A 136 3.67 15.22 7.13
CA ALA A 136 2.85 16.34 6.66
C ALA A 136 1.37 15.98 6.55
N GLY A 137 1.06 14.72 6.28
CA GLY A 137 -0.28 14.15 6.20
C GLY A 137 -0.21 12.63 5.96
N ALA A 138 -1.32 11.94 6.14
CA ALA A 138 -1.36 10.49 5.99
C ALA A 138 -2.67 9.98 5.37
N VAL A 139 -2.57 8.90 4.59
CA VAL A 139 -3.67 8.07 4.14
C VAL A 139 -3.52 6.69 4.76
N LEU A 140 -4.53 6.23 5.48
CA LEU A 140 -4.65 4.86 5.99
C LEU A 140 -5.66 4.11 5.12
N ASN A 141 -5.15 3.21 4.27
CA ASN A 141 -5.99 2.43 3.38
C ASN A 141 -6.31 1.07 4.00
N ASP A 142 -7.54 0.95 4.43
CA ASP A 142 -8.23 -0.24 4.94
C ASP A 142 -7.54 -0.91 6.12
N ILE A 143 -7.06 -0.10 7.05
CA ILE A 143 -6.41 -0.53 8.29
C ILE A 143 -6.66 0.47 9.41
N GLY A 144 -6.71 -0.02 10.63
CA GLY A 144 -6.81 0.76 11.84
C GLY A 144 -5.96 0.19 12.97
N PRO A 145 -6.00 0.79 14.14
CA PRO A 145 -5.24 0.35 15.32
C PRO A 145 -5.74 -0.97 15.91
N GLN A 146 -6.89 -1.43 15.49
CA GLN A 146 -7.44 -2.75 15.80
C GLN A 146 -7.74 -3.49 14.51
N ILE A 147 -7.26 -4.73 14.41
CA ILE A 147 -7.44 -5.60 13.26
C ILE A 147 -8.45 -6.67 13.64
N GLU A 148 -9.45 -6.89 12.78
CA GLU A 148 -10.43 -7.93 12.99
C GLU A 148 -9.78 -9.32 12.92
N PRO A 149 -10.00 -10.19 13.94
CA PRO A 149 -9.36 -11.51 14.02
C PRO A 149 -9.64 -12.40 12.81
N ALA A 150 -10.86 -12.33 12.25
CA ALA A 150 -11.26 -13.12 11.08
C ALA A 150 -10.42 -12.78 9.84
N GLY A 151 -10.18 -11.50 9.58
CA GLY A 151 -9.34 -11.06 8.47
C GLY A 151 -7.87 -11.43 8.67
N LEU A 152 -7.37 -11.32 9.92
CA LEU A 152 -6.00 -11.75 10.23
C LEU A 152 -5.83 -13.26 10.03
N ALA A 153 -6.79 -14.07 10.45
CA ALA A 153 -6.79 -15.51 10.22
C ALA A 153 -6.75 -15.83 8.72
N ARG A 154 -7.62 -15.20 7.93
CA ARG A 154 -7.63 -15.35 6.47
C ARG A 154 -6.26 -15.00 5.84
N ILE A 155 -5.61 -13.92 6.29
CA ILE A 155 -4.27 -13.56 5.81
C ILE A 155 -3.26 -14.66 6.14
N LYS A 156 -3.27 -15.20 7.36
CA LYS A 156 -2.38 -16.30 7.77
C LYS A 156 -2.56 -17.54 6.91
N ASP A 157 -3.77 -17.80 6.43
CA ASP A 157 -4.09 -18.99 5.62
C ASP A 157 -3.44 -18.96 4.23
N TYR A 158 -3.21 -17.81 3.62
CA TYR A 158 -2.66 -17.73 2.26
C TYR A 158 -1.21 -17.23 2.17
N VAL A 159 -0.72 -16.49 3.15
CA VAL A 159 0.65 -15.97 3.15
C VAL A 159 1.65 -17.12 3.32
N GLY A 160 2.69 -17.12 2.49
CA GLY A 160 3.72 -18.17 2.51
C GLY A 160 3.36 -19.43 1.72
N GLN A 161 2.17 -19.49 1.10
CA GLN A 161 1.84 -20.58 0.20
C GLN A 161 2.55 -20.38 -1.16
N GLY A 162 3.63 -21.11 -1.39
CA GLY A 162 4.47 -21.04 -2.59
C GLY A 162 3.81 -21.58 -3.86
N ARG A 163 2.65 -21.04 -4.23
CA ARG A 163 1.92 -21.43 -5.47
C ARG A 163 2.63 -20.86 -6.70
N SER A 164 2.61 -21.63 -7.80
CA SER A 164 3.12 -21.21 -9.10
C SER A 164 2.15 -21.53 -10.22
N PHE A 165 2.13 -20.71 -11.27
CA PHE A 165 1.14 -20.79 -12.34
C PHE A 165 1.82 -20.86 -13.71
N ALA A 166 1.21 -21.61 -14.65
CA ALA A 166 1.76 -21.77 -15.99
C ALA A 166 1.62 -20.50 -16.85
N THR A 167 0.58 -19.73 -16.61
CA THR A 167 0.30 -18.49 -17.35
C THR A 167 -0.29 -17.43 -16.43
N TRP A 168 -0.23 -16.16 -16.86
CA TRP A 168 -0.89 -15.03 -16.18
C TRP A 168 -2.39 -15.22 -16.02
N MET A 169 -3.04 -15.90 -16.98
CA MET A 169 -4.47 -16.20 -16.90
C MET A 169 -4.77 -17.20 -15.77
N HIS A 170 -3.93 -18.23 -15.59
CA HIS A 170 -4.09 -19.14 -14.45
C HIS A 170 -3.89 -18.44 -13.11
N ALA A 171 -2.91 -17.52 -13.04
CA ALA A 171 -2.67 -16.72 -11.86
C ALA A 171 -3.88 -15.80 -11.54
N ALA A 172 -4.43 -15.11 -12.55
CA ALA A 172 -5.60 -14.25 -12.41
C ALA A 172 -6.83 -15.02 -11.90
N ARG A 173 -7.12 -16.20 -12.48
CA ARG A 173 -8.24 -17.04 -12.04
C ARG A 173 -8.07 -17.54 -10.61
N ALA A 174 -6.85 -17.91 -10.21
CA ALA A 174 -6.58 -18.32 -8.83
C ALA A 174 -6.78 -17.17 -7.81
N LEU A 175 -6.49 -15.93 -8.20
CA LEU A 175 -6.82 -14.75 -7.38
C LEU A 175 -8.33 -14.52 -7.32
N GLU A 176 -9.04 -14.62 -8.43
CA GLU A 176 -10.50 -14.54 -8.50
C GLU A 176 -11.16 -15.56 -7.57
N GLU A 177 -10.72 -16.83 -7.62
CA GLU A 177 -11.23 -17.90 -6.75
C GLU A 177 -11.04 -17.60 -5.25
N THR A 178 -9.92 -16.98 -4.88
CA THR A 178 -9.58 -16.75 -3.47
C THR A 178 -10.04 -15.40 -2.93
N GLN A 179 -10.22 -14.39 -3.79
CA GLN A 179 -10.51 -13.02 -3.39
C GLN A 179 -11.79 -12.44 -4.00
N GLY A 180 -12.47 -13.17 -4.87
CA GLY A 180 -13.65 -12.69 -5.60
C GLY A 180 -14.81 -12.22 -4.70
N LEU A 181 -14.96 -12.79 -3.51
CA LEU A 181 -15.95 -12.32 -2.54
C LEU A 181 -15.66 -10.91 -2.02
N ALA A 182 -14.37 -10.55 -1.92
CA ALA A 182 -13.94 -9.22 -1.51
C ALA A 182 -14.03 -8.19 -2.65
N PHE A 183 -14.05 -8.64 -3.91
CA PHE A 183 -14.09 -7.78 -5.10
C PHE A 183 -15.11 -8.29 -6.11
N PRO A 184 -16.42 -8.30 -5.77
CA PRO A 184 -17.46 -8.94 -6.58
C PRO A 184 -17.67 -8.31 -7.95
N ASP A 185 -17.20 -7.09 -8.17
CA ASP A 185 -17.35 -6.37 -9.46
C ASP A 185 -16.12 -6.53 -10.37
N PHE A 186 -15.04 -7.13 -9.88
CA PHE A 186 -13.83 -7.33 -10.69
C PHE A 186 -14.09 -8.31 -11.83
N GLN A 187 -13.63 -7.92 -13.00
CA GLN A 187 -13.62 -8.75 -14.19
C GLN A 187 -12.24 -9.40 -14.37
N ILE A 188 -12.13 -10.37 -15.26
CA ILE A 188 -10.86 -11.08 -15.50
C ILE A 188 -9.70 -10.14 -15.87
N GLY A 189 -9.98 -9.00 -16.50
CA GLY A 189 -9.00 -7.97 -16.80
C GLY A 189 -8.41 -7.31 -15.55
N ASP A 190 -9.25 -7.11 -14.52
CA ASP A 190 -8.83 -6.57 -13.22
C ASP A 190 -7.94 -7.56 -12.49
N TRP A 191 -8.35 -8.84 -12.46
CA TRP A 191 -7.54 -9.91 -11.88
C TRP A 191 -6.20 -10.10 -12.58
N LEU A 192 -6.13 -9.90 -13.90
CA LEU A 192 -4.87 -9.89 -14.63
C LEU A 192 -3.96 -8.73 -14.22
N ARG A 193 -4.50 -7.53 -13.99
CA ARG A 193 -3.74 -6.39 -13.47
C ARG A 193 -3.20 -6.68 -12.09
N ILE A 194 -4.05 -7.17 -11.19
CA ILE A 194 -3.64 -7.53 -9.82
C ILE A 194 -2.57 -8.65 -9.86
N ALA A 195 -2.75 -9.69 -10.66
CA ALA A 195 -1.74 -10.74 -10.80
C ALA A 195 -0.37 -10.18 -11.22
N LYS A 196 -0.32 -9.26 -12.20
CA LYS A 196 0.92 -8.62 -12.65
C LYS A 196 1.56 -7.71 -11.60
N ARG A 197 0.76 -7.10 -10.70
CA ARG A 197 1.29 -6.32 -9.57
C ARG A 197 1.89 -7.23 -8.49
N LEU A 198 1.26 -8.38 -8.23
CA LEU A 198 1.63 -9.30 -7.13
C LEU A 198 2.72 -10.32 -7.46
N MET A 199 2.86 -10.65 -8.73
CA MET A 199 3.63 -11.82 -9.17
C MET A 199 4.67 -11.42 -10.20
N THR A 200 5.63 -12.32 -10.41
CA THR A 200 6.71 -12.18 -11.40
C THR A 200 6.94 -13.50 -12.12
N LEU A 201 7.73 -13.44 -13.21
CA LEU A 201 8.20 -14.63 -13.91
C LEU A 201 9.40 -15.21 -13.15
N GLY A 202 9.20 -16.36 -12.53
CA GLY A 202 10.27 -17.08 -11.85
C GLY A 202 11.28 -17.73 -12.81
N SER A 203 12.42 -18.15 -12.27
CA SER A 203 13.53 -18.76 -13.01
C SER A 203 13.13 -20.05 -13.75
N ASN A 204 12.07 -20.72 -13.33
CA ASN A 204 11.51 -21.92 -13.94
C ASN A 204 10.42 -21.63 -15.00
N THR A 205 10.36 -20.39 -15.51
CA THR A 205 9.35 -19.90 -16.48
C THR A 205 7.89 -19.96 -15.99
N ARG A 206 7.70 -20.10 -14.69
CA ARG A 206 6.36 -20.07 -14.08
C ARG A 206 6.10 -18.71 -13.41
N ILE A 207 4.86 -18.30 -13.38
CA ILE A 207 4.42 -17.13 -12.64
C ILE A 207 4.38 -17.48 -11.15
N VAL A 208 5.06 -16.71 -10.32
CA VAL A 208 5.18 -16.91 -8.87
C VAL A 208 4.89 -15.61 -8.12
N PHE A 209 4.47 -15.70 -6.87
CA PHE A 209 4.38 -14.52 -6.01
C PHE A 209 5.75 -13.86 -5.83
N ASP A 210 5.77 -12.54 -5.84
CA ASP A 210 6.98 -11.74 -5.84
C ASP A 210 7.33 -11.26 -4.42
N TYR A 211 7.46 -12.23 -3.51
CA TYR A 211 7.89 -11.99 -2.13
C TYR A 211 8.55 -13.26 -1.52
N ASP A 212 9.36 -13.06 -0.48
CA ASP A 212 9.96 -14.15 0.28
C ASP A 212 8.90 -14.89 1.11
N MET A 213 8.74 -16.20 0.87
CA MET A 213 7.78 -17.03 1.60
C MET A 213 8.04 -17.05 3.12
N LYS A 214 9.28 -16.77 3.58
CA LYS A 214 9.61 -16.64 5.00
C LYS A 214 8.92 -15.48 5.72
N ILE A 215 8.27 -14.57 5.01
CA ILE A 215 7.39 -13.54 5.59
C ILE A 215 6.25 -14.16 6.40
N ALA A 216 5.86 -15.39 6.08
CA ALA A 216 4.86 -16.14 6.85
C ALA A 216 5.33 -16.54 8.26
N GLU A 217 6.63 -16.70 8.50
CA GLU A 217 7.16 -17.20 9.77
C GLU A 217 6.83 -16.27 10.95
N PRO A 218 7.19 -14.97 10.94
CA PRO A 218 6.82 -14.05 12.02
C PRO A 218 5.30 -13.84 12.09
N LEU A 219 4.59 -13.85 10.96
CA LEU A 219 3.13 -13.74 10.94
C LEU A 219 2.46 -14.93 11.63
N ALA A 220 2.93 -16.14 11.41
CA ALA A 220 2.42 -17.35 12.07
C ALA A 220 2.69 -17.34 13.57
N ALA A 221 3.83 -16.77 13.99
CA ALA A 221 4.22 -16.64 15.40
C ALA A 221 3.45 -15.54 16.16
N MET A 222 2.72 -14.66 15.46
CA MET A 222 1.89 -13.63 16.13
C MET A 222 0.76 -14.28 16.92
N ASP A 223 0.71 -13.94 18.21
CA ASP A 223 -0.44 -14.27 19.06
C ASP A 223 -1.61 -13.34 18.68
N PRO A 224 -2.76 -13.89 18.25
CA PRO A 224 -3.94 -13.09 17.91
C PRO A 224 -4.45 -12.20 19.05
N ASP A 225 -4.24 -12.64 20.30
CA ASP A 225 -4.71 -11.93 21.51
C ASP A 225 -3.70 -10.87 21.99
N SER A 226 -2.49 -10.81 21.38
CA SER A 226 -1.41 -9.89 21.74
C SER A 226 -1.14 -8.87 20.62
N GLN A 227 -2.18 -8.17 20.17
CA GLN A 227 -2.00 -7.08 19.22
C GLN A 227 -1.35 -5.87 19.91
N ALA A 228 -0.37 -5.26 19.21
CA ALA A 228 0.25 -4.02 19.69
C ALA A 228 -0.81 -2.90 19.77
N ASP A 229 -0.74 -2.09 20.82
CA ASP A 229 -1.56 -0.87 20.89
C ASP A 229 -1.03 0.19 19.93
N LEU A 230 -1.75 0.43 18.84
CA LEU A 230 -1.41 1.43 17.82
C LEU A 230 -2.22 2.74 17.95
N TRP A 231 -3.09 2.86 18.97
CA TRP A 231 -3.80 4.11 19.24
C TRP A 231 -2.88 5.31 19.49
N PRO A 232 -1.72 5.18 20.17
CA PRO A 232 -0.76 6.29 20.27
C PRO A 232 -0.29 6.81 18.92
N GLY A 233 -0.12 5.92 17.93
CA GLY A 233 0.26 6.29 16.56
C GLY A 233 -0.81 7.10 15.85
N ILE A 234 -2.08 6.71 16.00
CA ILE A 234 -3.22 7.48 15.51
C ILE A 234 -3.26 8.85 16.17
N ASN A 235 -3.11 8.92 17.49
CA ASN A 235 -3.10 10.19 18.22
C ASN A 235 -1.95 11.12 17.77
N GLY A 236 -0.79 10.55 17.41
CA GLY A 236 0.34 11.30 16.85
C GLY A 236 0.05 11.95 15.48
N LEU A 237 -1.02 11.53 14.81
CA LEU A 237 -1.49 12.07 13.53
C LEU A 237 -2.66 13.06 13.68
N ALA A 238 -3.13 13.33 14.90
CA ALA A 238 -4.38 14.07 15.14
C ALA A 238 -4.36 15.53 14.65
N ASP A 239 -3.20 16.15 14.59
CA ASP A 239 -2.99 17.53 14.10
C ASP A 239 -2.65 17.59 12.61
N LYS A 240 -2.63 16.45 11.92
CA LYS A 240 -2.27 16.34 10.49
C LYS A 240 -3.51 16.15 9.62
N PRO A 241 -3.47 16.56 8.33
CA PRO A 241 -4.40 16.06 7.34
C PRO A 241 -4.36 14.53 7.32
N LEU A 242 -5.49 13.89 7.62
CA LEU A 242 -5.64 12.43 7.65
C LEU A 242 -6.83 12.00 6.81
N LEU A 243 -6.63 11.00 5.97
CA LEU A 243 -7.68 10.30 5.22
C LEU A 243 -7.68 8.83 5.62
N ILE A 244 -8.85 8.30 5.93
CA ILE A 244 -9.07 6.88 6.18
C ILE A 244 -9.95 6.35 5.04
N VAL A 245 -9.41 5.46 4.23
CA VAL A 245 -10.14 4.77 3.17
C VAL A 245 -10.52 3.38 3.69
N ARG A 246 -11.77 2.97 3.53
CA ARG A 246 -12.27 1.66 3.94
C ARG A 246 -12.99 0.97 2.80
N GLY A 247 -12.76 -0.31 2.60
CA GLY A 247 -13.62 -1.15 1.77
C GLY A 247 -14.91 -1.51 2.53
N ALA A 248 -16.07 -1.31 1.91
CA ALA A 248 -17.35 -1.63 2.57
C ALA A 248 -17.47 -3.10 2.98
N LEU A 249 -16.77 -4.00 2.28
CA LEU A 249 -16.69 -5.44 2.56
C LEU A 249 -15.42 -5.84 3.33
N SER A 250 -14.67 -4.87 3.89
CA SER A 250 -13.45 -5.15 4.64
C SER A 250 -13.72 -6.05 5.84
N ASP A 251 -12.88 -7.08 5.95
CA ASP A 251 -12.79 -8.00 7.10
C ASP A 251 -11.56 -7.71 7.99
N ILE A 252 -10.87 -6.58 7.74
CA ILE A 252 -9.69 -6.12 8.48
C ILE A 252 -10.01 -4.87 9.29
N LEU A 253 -10.59 -3.84 8.66
CA LEU A 253 -11.03 -2.61 9.31
C LEU A 253 -12.55 -2.66 9.49
N SER A 254 -13.01 -2.91 10.73
CA SER A 254 -14.45 -2.89 11.02
C SER A 254 -15.03 -1.48 11.01
N GLN A 255 -16.33 -1.39 10.83
CA GLN A 255 -17.03 -0.10 10.97
C GLN A 255 -16.88 0.47 12.38
N ALA A 256 -16.93 -0.39 13.41
CA ALA A 256 -16.77 0.03 14.81
C ALA A 256 -15.38 0.65 15.06
N THR A 257 -14.32 0.04 14.52
CA THR A 257 -12.96 0.61 14.61
C THR A 257 -12.86 1.94 13.86
N LEU A 258 -13.45 2.05 12.66
CA LEU A 258 -13.50 3.31 11.92
C LEU A 258 -14.24 4.41 12.70
N ASP A 259 -15.40 4.10 13.29
CA ASP A 259 -16.18 5.04 14.08
C ASP A 259 -15.40 5.55 15.29
N GLU A 260 -14.66 4.68 15.97
CA GLU A 260 -13.78 5.06 17.09
C GLU A 260 -12.58 5.93 16.62
N MET A 261 -12.00 5.62 15.45
CA MET A 261 -10.97 6.47 14.86
C MET A 261 -11.50 7.88 14.58
N VAL A 262 -12.67 8.00 13.95
CA VAL A 262 -13.34 9.29 13.69
C VAL A 262 -13.67 10.05 14.97
N ARG A 263 -14.14 9.34 15.99
CA ARG A 263 -14.42 9.95 17.29
C ARG A 263 -13.18 10.59 17.94
N ARG A 264 -12.01 9.95 17.78
CA ARG A 264 -10.73 10.47 18.29
C ARG A 264 -10.11 11.52 17.38
N LEU A 265 -10.40 11.48 16.10
CA LEU A 265 -9.80 12.31 15.05
C LEU A 265 -10.90 13.04 14.25
N PRO A 266 -11.58 14.03 14.85
CA PRO A 266 -12.73 14.67 14.21
C PRO A 266 -12.40 15.42 12.92
N ASN A 267 -11.12 15.69 12.64
CA ASN A 267 -10.65 16.34 11.42
C ASN A 267 -10.22 15.36 10.33
N ALA A 268 -10.27 14.03 10.59
CA ALA A 268 -9.98 13.03 9.58
C ALA A 268 -11.11 12.97 8.56
N GLU A 269 -10.74 12.94 7.27
CA GLU A 269 -11.66 12.61 6.19
C GLU A 269 -11.80 11.08 6.10
N THR A 270 -12.99 10.60 5.80
CA THR A 270 -13.24 9.17 5.58
C THR A 270 -13.91 8.93 4.25
N VAL A 271 -13.49 7.85 3.57
CA VAL A 271 -14.12 7.37 2.34
C VAL A 271 -14.35 5.88 2.46
N THR A 272 -15.59 5.43 2.24
CA THR A 272 -15.93 4.01 2.17
C THR A 272 -16.23 3.62 0.74
N ILE A 273 -15.44 2.70 0.19
CA ILE A 273 -15.60 2.21 -1.17
C ILE A 273 -16.62 1.06 -1.20
N ALA A 274 -17.72 1.27 -1.89
CA ALA A 274 -18.79 0.30 -1.99
C ALA A 274 -18.32 -0.97 -2.72
N ARG A 275 -18.77 -2.15 -2.26
CA ARG A 275 -18.52 -3.44 -2.89
C ARG A 275 -17.03 -3.79 -3.08
N VAL A 276 -16.17 -3.28 -2.18
CA VAL A 276 -14.73 -3.55 -2.14
C VAL A 276 -14.38 -4.03 -0.74
N GLY A 277 -13.57 -5.09 -0.65
CA GLY A 277 -13.02 -5.64 0.59
C GLY A 277 -11.59 -5.15 0.87
N HIS A 278 -10.81 -5.96 1.56
CA HIS A 278 -9.43 -5.62 1.93
C HIS A 278 -8.44 -5.94 0.79
N ALA A 279 -7.84 -4.91 0.20
CA ALA A 279 -7.99 -3.49 0.43
C ALA A 279 -8.40 -2.76 -0.86
N PRO A 280 -9.05 -1.58 -0.79
CA PRO A 280 -9.24 -0.72 -1.95
C PRO A 280 -7.93 -0.53 -2.72
N THR A 281 -8.02 -0.46 -4.04
CA THR A 281 -6.83 -0.31 -4.91
C THR A 281 -6.30 1.12 -4.95
N LEU A 282 -7.09 2.07 -4.46
CA LEU A 282 -6.91 3.52 -4.55
C LEU A 282 -7.01 4.07 -5.99
N ASP A 283 -7.32 3.20 -6.96
CA ASP A 283 -7.66 3.58 -8.33
C ASP A 283 -9.16 3.98 -8.44
N GLU A 284 -9.96 3.76 -7.39
CA GLU A 284 -11.37 4.13 -7.33
C GLU A 284 -11.51 5.67 -7.32
N PRO A 285 -12.44 6.24 -8.13
CA PRO A 285 -12.56 7.70 -8.28
C PRO A 285 -12.74 8.45 -6.95
N GLU A 286 -13.49 7.85 -6.02
CA GLU A 286 -13.74 8.44 -4.69
C GLU A 286 -12.47 8.49 -3.84
N ALA A 287 -11.66 7.42 -3.88
CA ALA A 287 -10.38 7.36 -3.19
C ALA A 287 -9.38 8.34 -3.80
N ALA A 288 -9.25 8.34 -5.12
CA ALA A 288 -8.37 9.24 -5.86
C ALA A 288 -8.67 10.72 -5.56
N ALA A 289 -9.94 11.12 -5.66
CA ALA A 289 -10.35 12.50 -5.35
C ALA A 289 -10.10 12.89 -3.88
N ALA A 290 -10.26 11.95 -2.94
CA ALA A 290 -9.98 12.21 -1.52
C ALA A 290 -8.47 12.36 -1.25
N ILE A 291 -7.64 11.55 -1.91
CA ILE A 291 -6.17 11.69 -1.84
C ILE A 291 -5.73 13.07 -2.36
N GLU A 292 -6.27 13.52 -3.50
CA GLU A 292 -5.97 14.86 -4.03
C GLU A 292 -6.35 15.97 -3.05
N ARG A 293 -7.55 15.89 -2.43
CA ARG A 293 -7.98 16.86 -1.40
C ARG A 293 -7.06 16.87 -0.19
N LEU A 294 -6.63 15.69 0.27
CA LEU A 294 -5.68 15.60 1.39
C LEU A 294 -4.35 16.26 1.01
N LEU A 295 -3.80 15.93 -0.15
CA LEU A 295 -2.52 16.47 -0.60
C LEU A 295 -2.56 17.99 -0.82
N ALA A 296 -3.66 18.55 -1.27
CA ALA A 296 -3.84 20.00 -1.35
C ALA A 296 -3.73 20.72 0.01
N ARG A 297 -3.91 20.00 1.13
CA ARG A 297 -3.78 20.53 2.49
C ARG A 297 -2.37 20.41 3.07
N VAL A 298 -1.47 19.66 2.42
CA VAL A 298 -0.08 19.43 2.87
C VAL A 298 0.96 20.12 1.99
N ALA A 299 0.51 20.80 0.94
CA ALA A 299 1.34 21.56 0.00
C ALA A 299 1.98 22.80 0.65
#